data_525906c1f5a55587ea57a0f76e9080de
#
_entry.id   525906c1f5a55587ea57a0f76e9080de
#
_cell.length_a   1.000
_cell.length_b   1.000
_cell.length_c   1.000
_cell.angle_alpha   90.00
_cell.angle_beta   90.00
_cell.angle_gamma   90.00
#
_symmetry.space_group_name_H-M   'P 1'
#
loop_
_entity.id
_entity.type
_entity.pdbx_description
1 polymer ?
#
loop_
_entity_poly.entity_id
_entity_poly.type
_entity_poly.pdbx_seq_one_letter_code
_entity_poly.pdbx_strand_id
1 'polypeptide(L)'
;MPICPLSRQLPLILLTVWLAAAVAHGAEIQNRLVDESTVEQVIKRGVLKVGMSTFVPWAMQDKKGELIGFEIDVAKRLAKDMGVSVEFVPTKWAGIIPALLTGKFDVIIGGMTIVPERNLKVNFSIPYDYSGQSMVAHQKLAAGYKSLNDFNRPDVTIAARLGSTAVVAAKKYMPKAKLVMFDDESQAYQEVINGKAHAVVGSAPTPAFQALKYPETLFLPLSDTFTKEPIGFAVRKGDFDTVNFFNNWITVVEAEGWLKEIKHYWFETKQWESQVK
;
A
#
# COMPACT_ATOMS: atom_id res chain seq x y z
N MET A 1 -40.38 -73.37 -6.55
CA MET A 1 -40.49 -71.88 -6.52
C MET A 1 -39.08 -71.34 -6.50
N PRO A 2 -38.62 -70.61 -7.52
CA PRO A 2 -37.25 -70.05 -7.52
C PRO A 2 -37.24 -68.72 -6.76
N ILE A 3 -36.29 -68.55 -5.84
CA ILE A 3 -36.05 -67.38 -5.05
C ILE A 3 -35.33 -66.34 -5.90
N CYS A 4 -35.91 -65.17 -6.07
CA CYS A 4 -35.43 -64.06 -6.88
C CYS A 4 -34.12 -63.43 -6.27
N PRO A 5 -33.05 -63.17 -7.06
CA PRO A 5 -31.75 -62.65 -6.53
C PRO A 5 -31.68 -61.11 -6.55
N LEU A 6 -32.76 -60.39 -6.13
CA LEU A 6 -32.81 -58.91 -6.24
C LEU A 6 -32.22 -58.14 -5.03
N SER A 7 -31.77 -58.81 -3.96
CA SER A 7 -31.38 -58.12 -2.72
C SER A 7 -29.91 -57.78 -2.51
N ARG A 8 -29.02 -58.15 -3.45
CA ARG A 8 -27.54 -57.95 -3.30
C ARG A 8 -26.97 -56.73 -4.04
N GLN A 9 -27.72 -56.09 -4.92
CA GLN A 9 -27.18 -54.94 -5.71
C GLN A 9 -27.51 -53.55 -5.12
N LEU A 10 -28.44 -53.45 -4.17
CA LEU A 10 -28.83 -52.17 -3.58
C LEU A 10 -27.72 -51.42 -2.80
N PRO A 11 -26.88 -52.10 -1.98
CA PRO A 11 -25.85 -51.36 -1.22
C PRO A 11 -24.69 -50.83 -2.10
N LEU A 12 -24.39 -51.47 -3.24
CA LEU A 12 -23.34 -51.02 -4.13
C LEU A 12 -23.75 -49.73 -4.89
N ILE A 13 -24.99 -49.63 -5.33
CA ILE A 13 -25.55 -48.45 -6.04
C ILE A 13 -25.60 -47.24 -5.10
N LEU A 14 -26.01 -47.44 -3.84
CA LEU A 14 -26.02 -46.38 -2.84
C LEU A 14 -24.61 -45.84 -2.55
N LEU A 15 -23.61 -46.73 -2.44
CA LEU A 15 -22.23 -46.29 -2.18
C LEU A 15 -21.63 -45.49 -3.34
N THR A 16 -21.92 -45.88 -4.60
CA THR A 16 -21.44 -45.11 -5.78
C THR A 16 -22.10 -43.76 -5.94
N VAL A 17 -23.39 -43.63 -5.58
CA VAL A 17 -24.12 -42.35 -5.60
C VAL A 17 -23.57 -41.40 -4.53
N TRP A 18 -23.22 -41.90 -3.32
CA TRP A 18 -22.60 -41.10 -2.27
C TRP A 18 -21.19 -40.63 -2.64
N LEU A 19 -20.36 -41.48 -3.28
CA LEU A 19 -19.04 -41.08 -3.75
C LEU A 19 -19.12 -40.03 -4.86
N ALA A 20 -20.04 -40.18 -5.81
CA ALA A 20 -20.23 -39.21 -6.89
C ALA A 20 -20.74 -37.86 -6.35
N ALA A 21 -21.63 -37.85 -5.37
CA ALA A 21 -22.09 -36.63 -4.71
C ALA A 21 -20.96 -35.91 -3.93
N ALA A 22 -20.12 -36.68 -3.24
CA ALA A 22 -18.96 -36.11 -2.51
C ALA A 22 -17.91 -35.47 -3.44
N VAL A 23 -17.63 -36.07 -4.58
CA VAL A 23 -16.73 -35.54 -5.61
C VAL A 23 -17.34 -34.29 -6.26
N ALA A 24 -18.64 -34.29 -6.56
CA ALA A 24 -19.33 -33.12 -7.11
C ALA A 24 -19.32 -31.94 -6.13
N HIS A 25 -19.58 -32.18 -4.84
CA HIS A 25 -19.49 -31.13 -3.80
C HIS A 25 -18.05 -30.60 -3.63
N GLY A 26 -17.04 -31.47 -3.68
CA GLY A 26 -15.63 -31.05 -3.62
C GLY A 26 -15.25 -30.15 -4.79
N ALA A 27 -15.67 -30.50 -6.01
CA ALA A 27 -15.43 -29.70 -7.20
C ALA A 27 -16.16 -28.34 -7.16
N GLU A 28 -17.41 -28.31 -6.64
CA GLU A 28 -18.19 -27.08 -6.47
C GLU A 28 -17.54 -26.13 -5.44
N ILE A 29 -17.05 -26.66 -4.31
CA ILE A 29 -16.34 -25.88 -3.31
C ILE A 29 -15.03 -25.32 -3.89
N GLN A 30 -14.28 -26.15 -4.61
CA GLN A 30 -13.01 -25.73 -5.25
C GLN A 30 -13.27 -24.63 -6.30
N ASN A 31 -14.29 -24.78 -7.13
CA ASN A 31 -14.68 -23.77 -8.11
C ASN A 31 -15.13 -22.45 -7.44
N ARG A 32 -15.86 -22.52 -6.35
CA ARG A 32 -16.25 -21.32 -5.58
C ARG A 32 -15.05 -20.60 -4.98
N LEU A 33 -14.07 -21.31 -4.42
CA LEU A 33 -12.85 -20.70 -3.87
C LEU A 33 -12.05 -20.01 -4.95
N VAL A 34 -11.95 -20.59 -6.14
CA VAL A 34 -11.28 -19.98 -7.31
C VAL A 34 -12.08 -18.78 -7.81
N ASP A 35 -13.39 -18.86 -7.92
CA ASP A 35 -14.23 -17.74 -8.37
C ASP A 35 -14.26 -16.56 -7.40
N GLU A 36 -14.00 -16.79 -6.11
CA GLU A 36 -13.90 -15.75 -5.08
C GLU A 36 -12.53 -15.09 -5.03
N SER A 37 -11.47 -15.69 -5.63
CA SER A 37 -10.12 -15.13 -5.68
C SER A 37 -10.07 -13.84 -6.52
N THR A 38 -9.51 -12.78 -5.95
CA THR A 38 -9.33 -11.50 -6.65
C THR A 38 -8.41 -11.66 -7.86
N VAL A 39 -7.35 -12.48 -7.79
CA VAL A 39 -6.44 -12.70 -8.92
C VAL A 39 -7.19 -13.33 -10.10
N GLU A 40 -8.04 -14.32 -9.86
CA GLU A 40 -8.85 -14.96 -10.91
C GLU A 40 -9.86 -13.97 -11.54
N GLN A 41 -10.52 -13.16 -10.70
CA GLN A 41 -11.43 -12.11 -11.19
C GLN A 41 -10.70 -11.07 -12.04
N VAL A 42 -9.48 -10.69 -11.68
CA VAL A 42 -8.62 -9.77 -12.43
C VAL A 42 -8.26 -10.37 -13.79
N ILE A 43 -7.83 -11.65 -13.84
CA ILE A 43 -7.49 -12.35 -15.07
C ILE A 43 -8.73 -12.45 -16.00
N LYS A 44 -9.89 -12.88 -15.47
CA LYS A 44 -11.15 -12.97 -16.24
C LYS A 44 -11.58 -11.61 -16.82
N ARG A 45 -11.39 -10.52 -16.06
CA ARG A 45 -11.76 -9.17 -16.47
C ARG A 45 -10.71 -8.51 -17.38
N GLY A 46 -9.47 -8.95 -17.34
CA GLY A 46 -8.35 -8.38 -18.09
C GLY A 46 -7.84 -7.04 -17.56
N VAL A 47 -8.21 -6.64 -16.34
CA VAL A 47 -7.87 -5.34 -15.73
C VAL A 47 -7.59 -5.51 -14.24
N LEU A 48 -6.42 -5.04 -13.78
CA LEU A 48 -6.07 -4.89 -12.37
C LEU A 48 -6.41 -3.47 -11.91
N LYS A 49 -7.35 -3.33 -10.98
CA LYS A 49 -7.70 -2.03 -10.36
C LYS A 49 -6.86 -1.80 -9.11
N VAL A 50 -6.09 -0.72 -9.11
CA VAL A 50 -5.14 -0.40 -8.03
C VAL A 50 -5.56 0.86 -7.30
N GLY A 51 -5.86 0.73 -6.00
CA GLY A 51 -6.09 1.87 -5.11
C GLY A 51 -4.77 2.47 -4.65
N MET A 52 -4.63 3.78 -4.78
CA MET A 52 -3.45 4.53 -4.37
C MET A 52 -3.80 5.98 -4.00
N SER A 53 -2.85 6.70 -3.42
CA SER A 53 -2.92 8.16 -3.27
C SER A 53 -1.62 8.79 -3.75
N THR A 54 -1.68 10.09 -4.08
CA THR A 54 -0.52 10.81 -4.60
C THR A 54 0.39 11.33 -3.48
N PHE A 55 1.69 11.06 -3.59
CA PHE A 55 2.78 11.63 -2.79
C PHE A 55 4.12 11.35 -3.51
N VAL A 56 5.00 12.34 -3.49
CA VAL A 56 6.24 12.33 -4.26
C VAL A 56 7.35 11.57 -3.51
N PRO A 57 8.14 10.73 -4.16
CA PRO A 57 8.10 10.27 -5.56
C PRO A 57 7.40 8.91 -5.72
N TRP A 58 6.61 8.49 -4.74
CA TRP A 58 5.91 7.21 -4.74
C TRP A 58 4.85 7.13 -5.84
N ALA A 59 4.00 8.17 -5.93
CA ALA A 59 2.98 8.32 -6.96
C ALA A 59 2.67 9.80 -7.16
N MET A 60 2.74 10.26 -8.41
CA MET A 60 2.53 11.67 -8.78
C MET A 60 2.11 11.78 -10.24
N GLN A 61 1.79 12.98 -10.69
CA GLN A 61 1.50 13.24 -12.10
C GLN A 61 2.71 13.89 -12.77
N ASP A 62 2.96 13.49 -14.00
CA ASP A 62 3.90 14.14 -14.88
C ASP A 62 3.32 15.43 -15.50
N LYS A 63 4.06 16.10 -16.39
CA LYS A 63 3.62 17.30 -17.12
C LYS A 63 2.38 17.09 -18.02
N LYS A 64 2.09 15.84 -18.38
CA LYS A 64 0.95 15.47 -19.23
C LYS A 64 -0.26 15.04 -18.41
N GLY A 65 -0.11 14.97 -17.07
CA GLY A 65 -1.13 14.47 -16.16
C GLY A 65 -1.14 12.95 -16.00
N GLU A 66 -0.16 12.23 -16.60
CA GLU A 66 -0.02 10.79 -16.48
C GLU A 66 0.57 10.42 -15.10
N LEU A 67 0.09 9.30 -14.54
CA LEU A 67 0.61 8.81 -13.28
C LEU A 67 1.99 8.15 -13.47
N ILE A 68 2.94 8.60 -12.67
CA ILE A 68 4.31 8.11 -12.58
C ILE A 68 4.74 7.97 -11.11
N GLY A 69 5.79 7.21 -10.85
CA GLY A 69 6.34 7.02 -9.50
C GLY A 69 6.62 5.56 -9.19
N PHE A 70 7.27 5.31 -8.06
CA PHE A 70 7.66 3.98 -7.64
C PHE A 70 6.47 3.01 -7.61
N GLU A 71 5.38 3.37 -6.94
CA GLU A 71 4.17 2.54 -6.82
C GLU A 71 3.47 2.31 -8.17
N ILE A 72 3.56 3.32 -9.05
CA ILE A 72 2.98 3.25 -10.38
C ILE A 72 3.73 2.21 -11.23
N ASP A 73 5.08 2.20 -11.15
CA ASP A 73 5.90 1.23 -11.87
C ASP A 73 5.71 -0.19 -11.30
N VAL A 74 5.62 -0.33 -9.96
CA VAL A 74 5.31 -1.63 -9.32
C VAL A 74 3.98 -2.17 -9.83
N ALA A 75 2.92 -1.37 -9.84
CA ALA A 75 1.61 -1.78 -10.30
C ALA A 75 1.56 -2.09 -11.81
N LYS A 76 2.26 -1.29 -12.64
CA LYS A 76 2.38 -1.53 -14.08
C LYS A 76 3.13 -2.84 -14.37
N ARG A 77 4.22 -3.12 -13.66
CA ARG A 77 4.97 -4.37 -13.81
C ARG A 77 4.14 -5.57 -13.39
N LEU A 78 3.46 -5.49 -12.25
CA LEU A 78 2.57 -6.54 -11.77
C LEU A 78 1.47 -6.86 -12.80
N ALA A 79 0.75 -5.86 -13.29
CA ALA A 79 -0.30 -6.05 -14.29
C ALA A 79 0.24 -6.65 -15.60
N LYS A 80 1.43 -6.20 -16.06
CA LYS A 80 2.12 -6.77 -17.23
C LYS A 80 2.42 -8.25 -17.05
N ASP A 81 2.97 -8.63 -15.89
CA ASP A 81 3.33 -10.02 -15.59
C ASP A 81 2.09 -10.91 -15.42
N MET A 82 0.95 -10.32 -15.01
CA MET A 82 -0.36 -10.98 -15.01
C MET A 82 -1.01 -11.07 -16.41
N GLY A 83 -0.47 -10.42 -17.42
CA GLY A 83 -1.07 -10.36 -18.77
C GLY A 83 -2.33 -9.51 -18.87
N VAL A 84 -2.51 -8.50 -17.97
CA VAL A 84 -3.67 -7.64 -17.91
C VAL A 84 -3.28 -6.16 -17.99
N SER A 85 -4.27 -5.29 -18.23
CA SER A 85 -4.09 -3.83 -18.10
C SER A 85 -4.19 -3.39 -16.63
N VAL A 86 -3.71 -2.17 -16.32
CA VAL A 86 -3.84 -1.58 -14.99
C VAL A 86 -4.74 -0.34 -15.03
N GLU A 87 -5.65 -0.22 -14.06
CA GLU A 87 -6.48 0.96 -13.81
C GLU A 87 -6.12 1.51 -12.43
N PHE A 88 -5.64 2.75 -12.37
CA PHE A 88 -5.38 3.42 -11.09
C PHE A 88 -6.62 4.12 -10.57
N VAL A 89 -6.92 3.95 -9.28
CA VAL A 89 -8.06 4.55 -8.60
C VAL A 89 -7.56 5.45 -7.46
N PRO A 90 -7.21 6.73 -7.76
CA PRO A 90 -6.78 7.68 -6.73
C PRO A 90 -7.84 7.84 -5.65
N THR A 91 -7.43 7.69 -4.40
CA THR A 91 -8.34 7.67 -3.25
C THR A 91 -7.71 8.41 -2.07
N LYS A 92 -8.50 9.21 -1.33
CA LYS A 92 -8.05 9.83 -0.09
C LYS A 92 -7.56 8.76 0.88
N TRP A 93 -6.38 8.97 1.48
CA TRP A 93 -5.70 7.94 2.26
C TRP A 93 -6.53 7.41 3.44
N ALA A 94 -7.22 8.29 4.15
CA ALA A 94 -8.07 7.88 5.28
C ALA A 94 -9.24 6.96 4.88
N GLY A 95 -9.68 7.01 3.61
CA GLY A 95 -10.75 6.19 3.06
C GLY A 95 -10.28 4.99 2.23
N ILE A 96 -8.98 4.76 2.08
CA ILE A 96 -8.48 3.78 1.11
C ILE A 96 -8.80 2.33 1.52
N ILE A 97 -8.67 1.97 2.80
CA ILE A 97 -9.07 0.63 3.29
C ILE A 97 -10.58 0.41 3.16
N PRO A 98 -11.47 1.32 3.62
CA PRO A 98 -12.90 1.24 3.33
C PRO A 98 -13.22 1.04 1.84
N ALA A 99 -12.56 1.76 0.94
CA ALA A 99 -12.76 1.63 -0.50
C ALA A 99 -12.33 0.25 -1.05
N LEU A 100 -11.25 -0.34 -0.53
CA LEU A 100 -10.86 -1.72 -0.84
C LEU A 100 -11.94 -2.71 -0.37
N LEU A 101 -12.44 -2.56 0.85
CA LEU A 101 -13.43 -3.46 1.43
C LEU A 101 -14.77 -3.43 0.69
N THR A 102 -15.12 -2.30 0.07
CA THR A 102 -16.31 -2.17 -0.78
C THR A 102 -16.08 -2.59 -2.25
N GLY A 103 -14.88 -3.09 -2.59
CA GLY A 103 -14.58 -3.57 -3.94
C GLY A 103 -14.36 -2.46 -4.99
N LYS A 104 -14.08 -1.21 -4.57
CA LYS A 104 -13.80 -0.12 -5.49
C LYS A 104 -12.56 -0.39 -6.36
N PHE A 105 -11.62 -1.14 -5.83
CA PHE A 105 -10.42 -1.66 -6.49
C PHE A 105 -10.03 -3.02 -5.90
N ASP A 106 -9.08 -3.69 -6.52
CA ASP A 106 -8.68 -5.07 -6.21
C ASP A 106 -7.61 -5.14 -5.12
N VAL A 107 -6.66 -4.21 -5.17
CA VAL A 107 -5.47 -4.16 -4.32
C VAL A 107 -5.09 -2.73 -4.02
N ILE A 108 -4.49 -2.49 -2.86
CA ILE A 108 -3.80 -1.23 -2.56
C ILE A 108 -2.31 -1.43 -2.83
N ILE A 109 -1.76 -0.65 -3.79
CA ILE A 109 -0.33 -0.48 -4.05
C ILE A 109 -0.07 1.02 -3.95
N GLY A 110 0.50 1.47 -2.81
CA GLY A 110 0.57 2.91 -2.52
C GLY A 110 1.33 3.21 -1.23
N GLY A 111 2.43 2.49 -0.94
CA GLY A 111 3.25 2.73 0.24
C GLY A 111 2.53 2.37 1.55
N MET A 112 1.68 1.33 1.54
CA MET A 112 0.92 0.99 2.72
C MET A 112 1.76 0.19 3.72
N THR A 113 2.07 0.82 4.85
CA THR A 113 2.77 0.17 5.97
C THR A 113 1.95 -0.98 6.54
N ILE A 114 2.58 -2.14 6.68
CA ILE A 114 2.04 -3.30 7.38
C ILE A 114 2.07 -3.02 8.87
N VAL A 115 0.90 -2.83 9.47
CA VAL A 115 0.73 -2.69 10.93
C VAL A 115 -0.42 -3.58 11.40
N PRO A 116 -0.38 -4.07 12.67
CA PRO A 116 -1.40 -4.98 13.20
C PRO A 116 -2.83 -4.45 13.06
N GLU A 117 -3.04 -3.16 13.33
CA GLU A 117 -4.36 -2.52 13.27
C GLU A 117 -4.98 -2.55 11.85
N ARG A 118 -4.15 -2.43 10.81
CA ARG A 118 -4.57 -2.58 9.43
C ARG A 118 -4.77 -4.04 9.06
N ASN A 119 -3.88 -4.93 9.54
CA ASN A 119 -3.97 -6.36 9.26
C ASN A 119 -5.19 -7.05 9.90
N LEU A 120 -5.75 -6.46 10.97
CA LEU A 120 -7.05 -6.87 11.48
C LEU A 120 -8.22 -6.63 10.49
N LYS A 121 -8.05 -5.75 9.49
CA LYS A 121 -9.09 -5.36 8.53
C LYS A 121 -8.86 -5.90 7.12
N VAL A 122 -7.60 -6.05 6.72
CA VAL A 122 -7.17 -6.50 5.38
C VAL A 122 -6.06 -7.53 5.51
N ASN A 123 -5.78 -8.30 4.45
CA ASN A 123 -4.59 -9.12 4.36
C ASN A 123 -3.48 -8.34 3.66
N PHE A 124 -2.24 -8.63 4.03
CA PHE A 124 -1.05 -8.07 3.40
C PHE A 124 -0.24 -9.16 2.70
N SER A 125 0.44 -8.79 1.63
CA SER A 125 1.57 -9.53 1.10
C SER A 125 2.77 -9.50 2.05
N ILE A 126 3.82 -10.27 1.76
CA ILE A 126 5.15 -10.00 2.28
C ILE A 126 5.59 -8.58 1.89
N PRO A 127 6.50 -7.94 2.63
CA PRO A 127 6.99 -6.61 2.25
C PRO A 127 7.69 -6.63 0.89
N TYR A 128 7.33 -5.70 0.00
CA TYR A 128 8.06 -5.43 -1.24
C TYR A 128 9.02 -4.26 -1.12
N ASP A 129 8.90 -3.48 -0.05
CA ASP A 129 9.81 -2.40 0.30
C ASP A 129 9.81 -2.13 1.81
N TYR A 130 10.81 -1.38 2.26
CA TYR A 130 10.92 -0.87 3.62
C TYR A 130 11.16 0.63 3.57
N SER A 131 10.39 1.37 4.36
CA SER A 131 10.51 2.81 4.53
C SER A 131 10.56 3.16 6.02
N GLY A 132 10.27 4.39 6.37
CA GLY A 132 10.17 4.90 7.74
C GLY A 132 9.68 6.33 7.73
N GLN A 133 9.25 6.81 8.89
CA GLN A 133 8.87 8.20 9.05
C GLN A 133 10.11 9.07 9.20
N SER A 134 10.14 10.14 8.44
CA SER A 134 11.08 11.24 8.52
C SER A 134 10.32 12.53 8.71
N MET A 135 11.02 13.65 8.82
CA MET A 135 10.37 14.95 8.91
C MET A 135 11.14 16.02 8.17
N VAL A 136 10.40 17.02 7.72
CA VAL A 136 10.94 18.27 7.21
C VAL A 136 10.39 19.42 8.04
N ALA A 137 11.19 20.43 8.31
CA ALA A 137 10.84 21.52 9.20
C ALA A 137 11.04 22.89 8.53
N HIS A 138 10.29 23.90 9.00
CA HIS A 138 10.39 25.27 8.52
C HIS A 138 11.63 25.97 9.09
N GLN A 139 12.48 26.50 8.22
CA GLN A 139 13.76 27.13 8.56
C GLN A 139 13.68 28.14 9.72
N LYS A 140 12.68 29.03 9.70
CA LYS A 140 12.55 30.09 10.72
C LYS A 140 11.85 29.61 11.99
N LEU A 141 10.79 28.79 11.87
CA LEU A 141 10.00 28.35 13.03
C LEU A 141 10.69 27.29 13.87
N ALA A 142 11.52 26.47 13.25
CA ALA A 142 12.25 25.39 13.90
C ALA A 142 13.77 25.59 13.82
N ALA A 143 14.23 26.87 13.80
CA ALA A 143 15.63 27.21 13.74
C ALA A 143 16.40 26.56 14.90
N GLY A 144 17.44 25.76 14.55
CA GLY A 144 18.27 25.07 15.54
C GLY A 144 17.71 23.77 16.11
N TYR A 145 16.49 23.34 15.72
CA TYR A 145 15.96 22.04 16.13
C TYR A 145 16.67 20.90 15.39
N LYS A 146 17.12 19.86 16.13
CA LYS A 146 17.94 18.77 15.62
C LYS A 146 17.51 17.39 16.11
N SER A 147 16.48 17.33 16.93
CA SER A 147 16.01 16.09 17.53
C SER A 147 14.48 16.07 17.66
N LEU A 148 13.88 14.90 17.77
CA LEU A 148 12.43 14.77 18.05
C LEU A 148 12.02 15.47 19.34
N ASN A 149 12.93 15.53 20.32
CA ASN A 149 12.64 16.20 21.60
C ASN A 149 12.46 17.71 21.44
N ASP A 150 13.16 18.34 20.51
CA ASP A 150 13.01 19.78 20.22
C ASP A 150 11.61 20.08 19.66
N PHE A 151 11.01 19.13 18.97
CA PHE A 151 9.65 19.22 18.45
C PHE A 151 8.58 18.77 19.46
N ASN A 152 8.94 18.11 20.56
CA ASN A 152 8.01 17.59 21.57
C ASN A 152 7.62 18.67 22.59
N ARG A 153 7.03 19.77 22.14
CA ARG A 153 6.68 20.95 22.94
C ARG A 153 5.26 21.44 22.62
N PRO A 154 4.54 22.04 23.59
CA PRO A 154 3.14 22.47 23.39
C PRO A 154 2.98 23.67 22.45
N ASP A 155 4.05 24.44 22.22
CA ASP A 155 4.10 25.54 21.27
C ASP A 155 4.44 25.10 19.84
N VAL A 156 4.86 23.83 19.64
CA VAL A 156 5.16 23.27 18.33
C VAL A 156 3.92 22.69 17.67
N THR A 157 3.73 23.00 16.39
CA THR A 157 2.69 22.42 15.54
C THR A 157 3.32 21.51 14.49
N ILE A 158 2.86 20.27 14.41
CA ILE A 158 3.28 19.26 13.44
C ILE A 158 2.13 18.94 12.51
N ALA A 159 2.39 18.94 11.20
CA ALA A 159 1.43 18.54 10.18
C ALA A 159 1.68 17.10 9.75
N ALA A 160 0.61 16.36 9.42
CA ALA A 160 0.69 15.00 8.90
C ALA A 160 -0.54 14.66 8.05
N ARG A 161 -0.44 13.64 7.20
CA ARG A 161 -1.58 13.14 6.42
C ARG A 161 -2.49 12.27 7.31
N LEU A 162 -3.79 12.58 7.29
CA LEU A 162 -4.82 11.85 8.04
C LEU A 162 -4.82 10.34 7.68
N GLY A 163 -4.90 9.48 8.70
CA GLY A 163 -4.92 8.02 8.54
C GLY A 163 -3.57 7.38 8.22
N SER A 164 -2.48 8.16 8.14
CA SER A 164 -1.13 7.65 7.92
C SER A 164 -0.45 7.21 9.22
N THR A 165 0.61 6.40 9.10
CA THR A 165 1.50 6.05 10.23
C THR A 165 2.30 7.25 10.73
N ALA A 166 2.43 8.33 9.93
CA ALA A 166 3.00 9.60 10.36
C ALA A 166 2.24 10.21 11.56
N VAL A 167 0.90 10.13 11.56
CA VAL A 167 0.05 10.57 12.69
C VAL A 167 0.35 9.74 13.94
N VAL A 168 0.50 8.42 13.80
CA VAL A 168 0.81 7.51 14.90
C VAL A 168 2.21 7.81 15.45
N ALA A 169 3.18 7.98 14.56
CA ALA A 169 4.55 8.31 14.92
C ALA A 169 4.66 9.68 15.62
N ALA A 170 4.00 10.72 15.10
CA ALA A 170 3.98 12.03 15.74
C ALA A 170 3.40 11.96 17.16
N LYS A 171 2.28 11.29 17.36
CA LYS A 171 1.67 11.09 18.68
C LYS A 171 2.56 10.30 19.65
N LYS A 172 3.30 9.31 19.15
CA LYS A 172 4.18 8.46 19.95
C LYS A 172 5.44 9.19 20.40
N TYR A 173 6.11 9.89 19.47
CA TYR A 173 7.43 10.47 19.71
C TYR A 173 7.38 11.94 20.13
N MET A 174 6.29 12.64 19.80
CA MET A 174 6.12 14.07 20.10
C MET A 174 4.73 14.35 20.68
N PRO A 175 4.33 13.68 21.79
CA PRO A 175 2.99 13.73 22.35
C PRO A 175 2.57 15.12 22.88
N LYS A 176 3.53 16.01 23.14
CA LYS A 176 3.25 17.39 23.61
C LYS A 176 2.97 18.35 22.48
N ALA A 177 3.40 18.05 21.24
CA ALA A 177 3.18 18.88 20.09
C ALA A 177 1.71 18.93 19.67
N LYS A 178 1.28 20.05 19.12
CA LYS A 178 -0.03 20.18 18.46
C LYS A 178 0.04 19.45 17.13
N LEU A 179 -0.89 18.53 16.89
CA LEU A 179 -0.95 17.77 15.64
C LEU A 179 -2.12 18.28 14.79
N VAL A 180 -1.83 18.75 13.58
CA VAL A 180 -2.81 19.10 12.54
C VAL A 180 -2.76 18.08 11.42
N MET A 181 -3.92 17.63 10.96
CA MET A 181 -4.03 16.54 9.99
C MET A 181 -4.75 17.02 8.74
N PHE A 182 -4.27 16.59 7.57
CA PHE A 182 -4.77 16.94 6.25
C PHE A 182 -5.14 15.70 5.45
N ASP A 183 -6.16 15.80 4.62
CA ASP A 183 -6.58 14.72 3.74
C ASP A 183 -5.53 14.40 2.67
N ASP A 184 -4.89 15.43 2.13
CA ASP A 184 -3.81 15.30 1.14
C ASP A 184 -2.45 15.65 1.76
N GLU A 185 -1.45 14.87 1.42
CA GLU A 185 -0.09 15.07 1.92
C GLU A 185 0.50 16.41 1.46
N SER A 186 0.18 16.83 0.23
CA SER A 186 0.59 18.13 -0.31
C SER A 186 0.09 19.32 0.52
N GLN A 187 -1.12 19.22 1.10
CA GLN A 187 -1.65 20.24 1.98
C GLN A 187 -0.85 20.34 3.29
N ALA A 188 -0.43 19.20 3.85
CA ALA A 188 0.44 19.19 5.04
C ALA A 188 1.77 19.89 4.78
N TYR A 189 2.42 19.65 3.63
CA TYR A 189 3.64 20.35 3.25
C TYR A 189 3.39 21.85 3.02
N GLN A 190 2.29 22.22 2.36
CA GLN A 190 1.95 23.62 2.12
C GLN A 190 1.73 24.38 3.42
N GLU A 191 1.17 23.75 4.45
CA GLU A 191 0.98 24.36 5.78
C GLU A 191 2.31 24.75 6.42
N VAL A 192 3.35 23.90 6.27
CA VAL A 192 4.70 24.22 6.76
C VAL A 192 5.39 25.26 5.88
N ILE A 193 5.30 25.13 4.55
CA ILE A 193 5.88 26.13 3.62
C ILE A 193 5.32 27.55 3.91
N ASN A 194 4.04 27.63 4.24
CA ASN A 194 3.39 28.91 4.59
C ASN A 194 3.69 29.41 6.02
N GLY A 195 4.52 28.69 6.79
CA GLY A 195 4.88 29.08 8.16
C GLY A 195 3.76 28.93 9.19
N LYS A 196 2.74 28.11 8.91
CA LYS A 196 1.62 27.83 9.82
C LYS A 196 1.83 26.60 10.71
N ALA A 197 2.77 25.73 10.34
CA ALA A 197 3.24 24.61 11.15
C ALA A 197 4.77 24.55 11.16
N HIS A 198 5.34 23.98 12.22
CA HIS A 198 6.77 23.91 12.41
C HIS A 198 7.41 22.81 11.56
N ALA A 199 6.73 21.67 11.40
CA ALA A 199 7.22 20.52 10.65
C ALA A 199 6.09 19.67 10.06
N VAL A 200 6.44 18.89 9.01
CA VAL A 200 5.64 17.74 8.53
C VAL A 200 6.35 16.47 8.89
N VAL A 201 5.61 15.49 9.41
CA VAL A 201 6.02 14.08 9.46
C VAL A 201 5.43 13.36 8.26
N GLY A 202 6.28 12.64 7.52
CA GLY A 202 5.90 11.90 6.32
C GLY A 202 6.84 10.74 6.03
N SER A 203 6.43 9.84 5.15
CA SER A 203 7.24 8.69 4.74
C SER A 203 8.45 9.12 3.92
N ALA A 204 9.63 8.61 4.26
CA ALA A 204 10.82 8.81 3.43
C ALA A 204 10.61 8.21 2.02
N PRO A 205 11.18 8.80 0.97
CA PRO A 205 12.05 9.97 0.99
C PRO A 205 11.33 11.33 0.80
N THR A 206 10.00 11.40 0.86
CA THR A 206 9.22 12.61 0.56
C THR A 206 9.69 13.87 1.31
N PRO A 207 9.95 13.84 2.64
CA PRO A 207 10.47 15.01 3.36
C PRO A 207 11.78 15.53 2.77
N ALA A 208 12.68 14.64 2.37
CA ALA A 208 13.97 15.02 1.75
C ALA A 208 13.77 15.73 0.39
N PHE A 209 12.90 15.22 -0.46
CA PHE A 209 12.57 15.86 -1.73
C PHE A 209 11.93 17.24 -1.53
N GLN A 210 11.10 17.41 -0.51
CA GLN A 210 10.51 18.71 -0.20
C GLN A 210 11.56 19.73 0.29
N ALA A 211 12.50 19.29 1.14
CA ALA A 211 13.61 20.15 1.56
C ALA A 211 14.49 20.59 0.38
N LEU A 212 14.75 19.68 -0.57
CA LEU A 212 15.50 20.00 -1.79
C LEU A 212 14.74 20.93 -2.75
N LYS A 213 13.40 20.82 -2.79
CA LYS A 213 12.55 21.66 -3.63
C LYS A 213 12.40 23.09 -3.09
N TYR A 214 12.41 23.26 -1.77
CA TYR A 214 12.19 24.53 -1.09
C TYR A 214 13.33 24.83 -0.09
N PRO A 215 14.60 24.90 -0.53
CA PRO A 215 15.78 24.98 0.36
C PRO A 215 15.81 26.25 1.21
N GLU A 216 15.20 27.36 0.75
CA GLU A 216 15.13 28.61 1.50
C GLU A 216 14.08 28.58 2.64
N THR A 217 13.17 27.62 2.61
CA THR A 217 12.05 27.56 3.55
C THR A 217 12.10 26.32 4.42
N LEU A 218 12.60 25.20 3.90
CA LEU A 218 12.55 23.90 4.54
C LEU A 218 13.95 23.33 4.77
N PHE A 219 14.11 22.53 5.83
CA PHE A 219 15.31 21.75 6.10
C PHE A 219 14.99 20.41 6.74
N LEU A 220 15.92 19.47 6.69
CA LEU A 220 15.83 18.18 7.38
C LEU A 220 16.44 18.32 8.78
N PRO A 221 15.65 18.25 9.86
CA PRO A 221 16.18 18.34 11.21
C PRO A 221 16.81 17.02 11.69
N LEU A 222 16.52 15.91 11.03
CA LEU A 222 17.01 14.57 11.33
C LEU A 222 17.78 14.02 10.14
N SER A 223 18.85 13.29 10.42
CA SER A 223 19.70 12.66 9.39
C SER A 223 19.10 11.38 8.82
N ASP A 224 18.15 10.76 9.53
CA ASP A 224 17.58 9.45 9.16
C ASP A 224 16.09 9.36 9.53
N THR A 225 15.46 8.27 9.14
CA THR A 225 14.10 7.93 9.57
C THR A 225 14.08 7.54 11.04
N PHE A 226 13.02 7.91 11.76
CA PHE A 226 12.86 7.57 13.17
C PHE A 226 11.89 6.40 13.41
N THR A 227 11.37 5.80 12.33
CA THR A 227 10.69 4.51 12.34
C THR A 227 11.24 3.59 11.25
N LYS A 228 10.95 2.28 11.35
CA LYS A 228 11.18 1.30 10.27
C LYS A 228 9.86 0.63 9.95
N GLU A 229 9.44 0.71 8.71
CA GLU A 229 8.10 0.35 8.29
C GLU A 229 8.14 -0.59 7.08
N PRO A 230 7.70 -1.86 7.22
CA PRO A 230 7.50 -2.76 6.09
C PRO A 230 6.31 -2.28 5.26
N ILE A 231 6.45 -2.28 3.94
CA ILE A 231 5.45 -1.84 2.97
C ILE A 231 4.95 -3.05 2.20
N GLY A 232 3.63 -3.28 2.18
CA GLY A 232 3.02 -4.44 1.53
C GLY A 232 1.79 -4.09 0.71
N PHE A 233 1.44 -4.97 -0.23
CA PHE A 233 0.16 -4.90 -0.93
C PHE A 233 -0.96 -5.29 0.02
N ALA A 234 -2.06 -4.54 0.01
CA ALA A 234 -3.21 -4.88 0.84
C ALA A 234 -4.38 -5.35 -0.02
N VAL A 235 -4.98 -6.48 0.37
CA VAL A 235 -6.13 -7.11 -0.26
C VAL A 235 -7.23 -7.39 0.75
N ARG A 236 -8.44 -7.69 0.29
CA ARG A 236 -9.56 -8.09 1.15
C ARG A 236 -9.22 -9.34 1.97
N LYS A 237 -9.80 -9.45 3.16
CA LYS A 237 -9.63 -10.64 4.01
C LYS A 237 -10.22 -11.88 3.35
N GLY A 238 -9.61 -13.04 3.66
CA GLY A 238 -10.05 -14.34 3.16
C GLY A 238 -9.45 -14.73 1.81
N ASP A 239 -8.85 -13.79 1.09
CA ASP A 239 -8.28 -13.99 -0.24
C ASP A 239 -6.81 -14.43 -0.15
N PHE A 240 -6.60 -15.65 0.33
CA PHE A 240 -5.26 -16.21 0.51
C PHE A 240 -4.58 -16.57 -0.82
N ASP A 241 -5.35 -16.90 -1.85
CA ASP A 241 -4.84 -17.22 -3.18
C ASP A 241 -4.17 -15.98 -3.80
N THR A 242 -4.84 -14.82 -3.77
CA THR A 242 -4.27 -13.56 -4.23
C THR A 242 -3.03 -13.16 -3.41
N VAL A 243 -3.05 -13.35 -2.08
CA VAL A 243 -1.87 -13.09 -1.23
C VAL A 243 -0.70 -13.99 -1.62
N ASN A 244 -0.96 -15.29 -1.85
CA ASN A 244 0.07 -16.24 -2.27
C ASN A 244 0.67 -15.85 -3.62
N PHE A 245 -0.16 -15.48 -4.60
CA PHE A 245 0.30 -14.99 -5.90
C PHE A 245 1.20 -13.76 -5.74
N PHE A 246 0.78 -12.75 -4.96
CA PHE A 246 1.56 -11.54 -4.73
C PHE A 246 2.88 -11.81 -4.00
N ASN A 247 2.89 -12.71 -3.02
CA ASN A 247 4.10 -13.09 -2.30
C ASN A 247 5.12 -13.73 -3.24
N ASN A 248 4.68 -14.65 -4.09
CA ASN A 248 5.54 -15.29 -5.07
C ASN A 248 6.03 -14.30 -6.12
N TRP A 249 5.17 -13.41 -6.63
CA TRP A 249 5.57 -12.35 -7.55
C TRP A 249 6.63 -11.42 -6.94
N ILE A 250 6.42 -10.94 -5.71
CA ILE A 250 7.40 -10.10 -4.99
C ILE A 250 8.74 -10.83 -4.88
N THR A 251 8.73 -12.10 -4.48
CA THR A 251 9.94 -12.92 -4.36
C THR A 251 10.70 -13.01 -5.68
N VAL A 252 10.01 -13.17 -6.81
CA VAL A 252 10.62 -13.24 -8.14
C VAL A 252 11.25 -11.91 -8.53
N VAL A 253 10.50 -10.80 -8.45
CA VAL A 253 11.01 -9.48 -8.89
C VAL A 253 12.09 -8.92 -7.95
N GLU A 254 12.11 -9.35 -6.69
CA GLU A 254 13.20 -9.08 -5.75
C GLU A 254 14.47 -9.85 -6.14
N ALA A 255 14.33 -11.14 -6.45
CA ALA A 255 15.44 -11.99 -6.91
C ALA A 255 16.04 -11.51 -8.24
N GLU A 256 15.23 -10.97 -9.14
CA GLU A 256 15.68 -10.30 -10.37
C GLU A 256 16.46 -8.99 -10.10
N GLY A 257 16.37 -8.43 -8.90
CA GLY A 257 16.95 -7.12 -8.54
C GLY A 257 16.14 -5.93 -9.04
N TRP A 258 15.00 -6.16 -9.70
CA TRP A 258 14.19 -5.11 -10.31
C TRP A 258 13.63 -4.12 -9.29
N LEU A 259 13.13 -4.59 -8.14
CA LEU A 259 12.63 -3.70 -7.08
C LEU A 259 13.73 -2.74 -6.58
N LYS A 260 14.97 -3.23 -6.43
CA LYS A 260 16.11 -2.41 -6.03
C LYS A 260 16.45 -1.36 -7.08
N GLU A 261 16.41 -1.72 -8.37
CA GLU A 261 16.70 -0.81 -9.48
C GLU A 261 15.69 0.33 -9.54
N ILE A 262 14.37 0.04 -9.51
CA ILE A 262 13.35 1.09 -9.57
C ILE A 262 13.32 1.96 -8.31
N LYS A 263 13.61 1.37 -7.13
CA LYS A 263 13.78 2.11 -5.89
C LYS A 263 14.93 3.10 -5.99
N HIS A 264 16.08 2.67 -6.48
CA HIS A 264 17.22 3.54 -6.73
C HIS A 264 16.83 4.69 -7.67
N TYR A 265 16.19 4.38 -8.80
CA TYR A 265 15.75 5.39 -9.77
C TYR A 265 14.84 6.46 -9.12
N TRP A 266 13.79 6.04 -8.41
CA TRP A 266 12.80 6.97 -7.86
C TRP A 266 13.24 7.66 -6.57
N PHE A 267 14.01 7.01 -5.70
CA PHE A 267 14.26 7.49 -4.35
C PHE A 267 15.67 8.08 -4.16
N GLU A 268 16.63 7.68 -4.99
CA GLU A 268 18.03 8.07 -4.83
C GLU A 268 18.56 8.94 -5.98
N THR A 269 17.86 8.95 -7.14
CA THR A 269 18.22 9.81 -8.27
C THR A 269 17.22 10.96 -8.42
N LYS A 270 17.59 11.92 -9.31
CA LYS A 270 16.72 13.03 -9.75
C LYS A 270 16.39 12.96 -11.24
N GLN A 271 16.67 11.85 -11.89
CA GLN A 271 16.50 11.69 -13.34
C GLN A 271 15.04 11.87 -13.78
N TRP A 272 14.09 11.53 -12.91
CA TRP A 272 12.66 11.68 -13.15
C TRP A 272 12.14 13.13 -12.98
N GLU A 273 12.90 14.03 -12.32
CA GLU A 273 12.45 15.42 -12.06
C GLU A 273 12.10 16.19 -13.36
N SER A 274 12.79 15.90 -14.47
CA SER A 274 12.51 16.51 -15.77
C SER A 274 11.11 16.14 -16.30
N GLN A 275 10.49 15.09 -15.80
CA GLN A 275 9.14 14.67 -16.19
C GLN A 275 8.05 15.48 -15.47
N VAL A 276 8.36 16.10 -14.32
CA VAL A 276 7.39 16.82 -13.49
C VAL A 276 7.62 18.34 -13.46
N LYS A 277 8.74 18.83 -13.98
CA LYS A 277 9.10 20.26 -14.03
C LYS A 277 8.93 20.87 -15.42
#